data_afe44e5b32de60aefc30b11e75431a01
#
_entry.id   afe44e5b32de60aefc30b11e75431a01
#
_cell.length_a   1.000
_cell.length_b   1.000
_cell.length_c   1.000
_cell.angle_alpha   90.00
_cell.angle_beta   90.00
_cell.angle_gamma   90.00
#
_symmetry.space_group_name_H-M   'P 1'
#
loop_
_entity.id
_entity.type
_entity.pdbx_description
1 polymer ?
#
loop_
_entity_poly.entity_id
_entity_poly.type
_entity_poly.pdbx_seq_one_letter_code
_entity_poly.pdbx_strand_id
1 'polypeptide(L)'
;MYRSAKKGFTLIELLIVVVIIGILAAVAIPKFSNTKQRASRASGIADMRNLATSEEGFYADSNRYAAIADTGSAAGKMNFTPSNGNTALTLVATATGWSARINIPAGQSCGIYHGSAAAPAGMPATTPSGVPVCW
;
A
#
# COMPACT_ATOMS: atom_id res chain seq x y z
N MET A 1 -36.21 49.25 25.67
CA MET A 1 -35.38 48.00 25.58
C MET A 1 -36.13 47.01 24.71
N TYR A 2 -35.71 46.83 23.44
CA TYR A 2 -36.28 45.80 22.57
C TYR A 2 -35.62 44.47 22.90
N ARG A 3 -36.35 43.50 23.44
CA ARG A 3 -35.91 42.11 23.55
C ARG A 3 -36.00 41.47 22.17
N SER A 4 -34.88 41.26 21.52
CA SER A 4 -34.80 40.45 20.30
C SER A 4 -35.21 39.02 20.66
N ALA A 5 -36.33 38.56 20.14
CA ALA A 5 -36.75 37.16 20.28
C ALA A 5 -35.76 36.24 19.51
N LYS A 6 -34.99 35.45 20.22
CA LYS A 6 -34.14 34.45 19.59
C LYS A 6 -35.04 33.39 18.93
N LYS A 7 -35.00 33.31 17.61
CA LYS A 7 -35.68 32.24 16.86
C LYS A 7 -34.98 30.90 17.19
N GLY A 8 -35.70 29.97 17.76
CA GLY A 8 -35.23 28.60 17.99
C GLY A 8 -35.44 27.72 16.79
N PHE A 9 -34.65 26.67 16.64
CA PHE A 9 -34.83 25.63 15.62
C PHE A 9 -36.08 24.79 15.92
N THR A 10 -36.79 24.41 14.87
CA THR A 10 -37.91 23.45 14.98
C THR A 10 -37.39 22.01 15.02
N LEU A 11 -38.13 21.14 15.65
CA LEU A 11 -37.77 19.70 15.74
C LEU A 11 -37.73 19.03 14.36
N ILE A 12 -38.58 19.48 13.43
CA ILE A 12 -38.63 18.97 12.05
C ILE A 12 -37.41 19.38 11.23
N GLU A 13 -36.91 20.64 11.40
CA GLU A 13 -35.68 21.08 10.73
C GLU A 13 -34.48 20.23 11.13
N LEU A 14 -34.37 19.86 12.40
CA LEU A 14 -33.31 18.98 12.86
C LEU A 14 -33.51 17.55 12.33
N LEU A 15 -34.75 17.04 12.30
CA LEU A 15 -35.07 15.69 11.83
C LEU A 15 -34.69 15.50 10.37
N ILE A 16 -35.06 16.43 9.48
CA ILE A 16 -34.72 16.32 8.04
C ILE A 16 -33.21 16.31 7.83
N VAL A 17 -32.47 17.14 8.55
CA VAL A 17 -31.00 17.21 8.42
C VAL A 17 -30.35 15.88 8.78
N VAL A 18 -30.72 15.26 9.91
CA VAL A 18 -30.13 13.98 10.32
C VAL A 18 -30.50 12.83 9.39
N VAL A 19 -31.72 12.83 8.83
CA VAL A 19 -32.15 11.84 7.83
C VAL A 19 -31.31 11.98 6.55
N ILE A 20 -31.14 13.19 6.04
CA ILE A 20 -30.32 13.43 4.84
C ILE A 20 -28.86 13.00 5.06
N ILE A 21 -28.25 13.38 6.20
CA ILE A 21 -26.88 12.97 6.55
C ILE A 21 -26.80 11.44 6.65
N GLY A 22 -27.77 10.77 7.24
CA GLY A 22 -27.83 9.32 7.36
C GLY A 22 -27.83 8.62 5.99
N ILE A 23 -28.63 9.10 5.05
CA ILE A 23 -28.68 8.55 3.68
C ILE A 23 -27.36 8.78 2.95
N LEU A 24 -26.81 9.97 3.03
CA LEU A 24 -25.51 10.29 2.40
C LEU A 24 -24.37 9.45 2.99
N ALA A 25 -24.32 9.30 4.30
CA ALA A 25 -23.33 8.50 4.99
C ALA A 25 -23.40 7.01 4.60
N ALA A 26 -24.59 6.45 4.46
CA ALA A 26 -24.80 5.06 4.08
C ALA A 26 -24.15 4.71 2.71
N VAL A 27 -24.12 5.66 1.78
CA VAL A 27 -23.49 5.48 0.45
C VAL A 27 -22.01 5.86 0.47
N ALA A 28 -21.65 6.91 1.21
CA ALA A 28 -20.28 7.46 1.20
C ALA A 28 -19.26 6.54 1.90
N ILE A 29 -19.63 5.94 3.04
CA ILE A 29 -18.72 5.12 3.84
C ILE A 29 -18.15 3.91 3.07
N PRO A 30 -18.97 3.03 2.45
CA PRO A 30 -18.44 1.88 1.71
C PRO A 30 -17.64 2.30 0.47
N LYS A 31 -18.05 3.38 -0.21
CA LYS A 31 -17.31 3.89 -1.37
C LYS A 31 -15.92 4.41 -0.98
N PHE A 32 -15.81 5.09 0.15
CA PHE A 32 -14.54 5.59 0.65
C PHE A 32 -13.60 4.46 1.06
N SER A 33 -14.10 3.41 1.72
CA SER A 33 -13.31 2.22 2.08
C SER A 33 -12.72 1.53 0.85
N ASN A 34 -13.52 1.31 -0.19
CA ASN A 34 -13.06 0.71 -1.44
C ASN A 34 -11.98 1.56 -2.15
N THR A 35 -12.13 2.89 -2.12
CA THR A 35 -11.15 3.81 -2.71
C THR A 35 -9.82 3.75 -1.95
N LYS A 36 -9.87 3.71 -0.61
CA LYS A 36 -8.69 3.56 0.24
C LYS A 36 -7.94 2.24 -0.03
N GLN A 37 -8.66 1.13 -0.19
CA GLN A 37 -8.06 -0.16 -0.53
C GLN A 37 -7.35 -0.12 -1.90
N ARG A 38 -8.00 0.47 -2.91
CA ARG A 38 -7.38 0.62 -4.24
C ARG A 38 -6.12 1.48 -4.19
N ALA A 39 -6.13 2.58 -3.43
CA ALA A 39 -4.97 3.43 -3.24
C ALA A 39 -3.82 2.69 -2.54
N SER A 40 -4.12 1.90 -1.50
CA SER A 40 -3.12 1.08 -0.80
C SER A 40 -2.49 0.03 -1.73
N ARG A 41 -3.30 -0.65 -2.56
CA ARG A 41 -2.79 -1.59 -3.56
C ARG A 41 -1.90 -0.91 -4.60
N ALA A 42 -2.30 0.25 -5.10
CA ALA A 42 -1.51 1.02 -6.06
C ALA A 42 -0.16 1.42 -5.46
N SER A 43 -0.14 1.87 -4.20
CA SER A 43 1.08 2.17 -3.45
C SER A 43 1.98 0.95 -3.31
N GLY A 44 1.43 -0.21 -2.91
CA GLY A 44 2.21 -1.45 -2.80
C GLY A 44 2.81 -1.93 -4.12
N ILE A 45 2.05 -1.84 -5.21
CA ILE A 45 2.55 -2.17 -6.56
C ILE A 45 3.66 -1.20 -6.99
N ALA A 46 3.50 0.09 -6.71
CA ALA A 46 4.53 1.09 -7.01
C ALA A 46 5.82 0.80 -6.22
N ASP A 47 5.71 0.48 -4.94
CA ASP A 47 6.86 0.09 -4.11
C ASP A 47 7.59 -1.14 -4.66
N MET A 48 6.86 -2.16 -5.11
CA MET A 48 7.47 -3.36 -5.70
C MET A 48 8.21 -3.05 -7.02
N ARG A 49 7.71 -2.12 -7.84
CA ARG A 49 8.39 -1.67 -9.04
C ARG A 49 9.64 -0.84 -8.72
N ASN A 50 9.54 0.05 -7.75
CA ASN A 50 10.67 0.85 -7.29
C ASN A 50 11.77 -0.04 -6.69
N LEU A 51 11.38 -1.07 -5.92
CA LEU A 51 12.29 -2.07 -5.40
C LEU A 51 13.00 -2.82 -6.52
N ALA A 52 12.26 -3.26 -7.54
CA ALA A 52 12.86 -3.94 -8.70
C ALA A 52 13.91 -3.06 -9.40
N THR A 53 13.62 -1.78 -9.58
CA THR A 53 14.60 -0.84 -10.16
C THR A 53 15.83 -0.67 -9.25
N SER A 54 15.63 -0.62 -7.94
CA SER A 54 16.74 -0.52 -6.97
C SER A 54 17.58 -1.80 -6.92
N GLU A 55 16.96 -2.98 -7.08
CA GLU A 55 17.66 -4.26 -7.18
C GLU A 55 18.55 -4.35 -8.42
N GLU A 56 18.07 -3.91 -9.57
CA GLU A 56 18.88 -3.89 -10.80
C GLU A 56 20.06 -2.92 -10.67
N GLY A 57 19.86 -1.76 -10.04
CA GLY A 57 20.93 -0.83 -9.74
C GLY A 57 21.98 -1.43 -8.78
N PHE A 58 21.52 -2.06 -7.70
CA PHE A 58 22.41 -2.71 -6.74
C PHE A 58 23.18 -3.89 -7.37
N TYR A 59 22.52 -4.66 -8.24
CA TYR A 59 23.15 -5.76 -8.98
C TYR A 59 24.26 -5.23 -9.93
N ALA A 60 24.01 -4.12 -10.61
CA ALA A 60 25.01 -3.51 -11.50
C ALA A 60 26.29 -3.09 -10.75
N ASP A 61 26.15 -2.62 -9.51
CA ASP A 61 27.27 -2.17 -8.69
C ASP A 61 27.98 -3.31 -7.94
N SER A 62 27.23 -4.32 -7.48
CA SER A 62 27.72 -5.36 -6.56
C SER A 62 27.82 -6.78 -7.15
N ASN A 63 27.31 -6.97 -8.37
CA ASN A 63 27.18 -8.26 -9.06
C ASN A 63 26.47 -9.36 -8.26
N ARG A 64 25.54 -8.94 -7.38
CA ARG A 64 24.65 -9.82 -6.60
C ARG A 64 23.34 -9.08 -6.30
N TYR A 65 22.29 -9.81 -6.02
CA TYR A 65 21.04 -9.24 -5.53
C TYR A 65 21.09 -8.89 -4.04
N ALA A 66 20.35 -7.86 -3.64
CA ALA A 66 20.29 -7.41 -2.27
C ALA A 66 19.41 -8.31 -1.41
N ALA A 67 19.83 -8.60 -0.19
CA ALA A 67 18.99 -9.17 0.86
C ALA A 67 18.43 -8.04 1.76
N ILE A 68 17.51 -8.36 2.66
CA ILE A 68 16.92 -7.35 3.56
C ILE A 68 17.98 -6.58 4.37
N ALA A 69 19.08 -7.22 4.72
CA ALA A 69 20.18 -6.58 5.43
C ALA A 69 20.95 -5.54 4.58
N ASP A 70 20.82 -5.61 3.28
CA ASP A 70 21.46 -4.68 2.33
C ASP A 70 20.61 -3.42 2.08
N THR A 71 19.37 -3.36 2.57
CA THR A 71 18.52 -2.18 2.42
C THR A 71 18.92 -1.07 3.38
N GLY A 72 18.84 0.16 2.94
CA GLY A 72 19.13 1.33 3.76
C GLY A 72 19.84 2.45 2.99
N SER A 73 20.04 3.58 3.65
CA SER A 73 20.66 4.78 3.05
C SER A 73 22.18 4.86 3.20
N ALA A 74 22.82 3.87 3.84
CA ALA A 74 24.27 3.85 4.01
C ALA A 74 24.99 3.52 2.69
N ALA A 75 26.23 3.98 2.55
CA ALA A 75 27.05 3.68 1.38
C ALA A 75 27.21 2.15 1.20
N GLY A 76 27.08 1.67 -0.04
CA GLY A 76 27.15 0.26 -0.38
C GLY A 76 25.86 -0.54 -0.07
N LYS A 77 24.76 0.15 0.29
CA LYS A 77 23.45 -0.44 0.48
C LYS A 77 22.48 -0.02 -0.62
N MET A 78 21.51 -0.89 -0.87
CA MET A 78 20.40 -0.56 -1.77
C MET A 78 19.48 0.48 -1.12
N ASN A 79 19.39 1.66 -1.75
CA ASN A 79 18.54 2.73 -1.25
C ASN A 79 17.08 2.48 -1.60
N PHE A 80 16.38 1.77 -0.72
CA PHE A 80 14.95 1.54 -0.85
C PHE A 80 14.25 1.72 0.50
N THR A 81 13.17 2.47 0.48
CA THR A 81 12.27 2.66 1.63
C THR A 81 10.83 2.52 1.15
N PRO A 82 10.04 1.64 1.76
CA PRO A 82 8.61 1.52 1.43
C PRO A 82 7.86 2.82 1.65
N SER A 83 6.80 3.02 0.88
CA SER A 83 5.87 4.13 1.06
C SER A 83 5.24 4.12 2.45
N ASN A 84 4.88 5.31 2.95
CA ASN A 84 4.27 5.45 4.27
C ASN A 84 2.99 4.59 4.41
N GLY A 85 2.92 3.80 5.48
CA GLY A 85 1.85 2.85 5.74
C GLY A 85 2.11 1.44 5.23
N ASN A 86 3.07 1.23 4.33
CA ASN A 86 3.53 -0.08 3.90
C ASN A 86 4.60 -0.59 4.88
N THR A 87 4.48 -1.82 5.32
CA THR A 87 5.29 -2.36 6.43
C THR A 87 5.79 -3.78 6.14
N ALA A 88 6.64 -4.28 7.02
CA ALA A 88 7.11 -5.67 7.00
C ALA A 88 7.68 -6.10 5.64
N LEU A 89 8.58 -5.28 5.07
CA LEU A 89 9.33 -5.68 3.88
C LEU A 89 10.14 -6.93 4.20
N THR A 90 9.92 -7.97 3.39
CA THR A 90 10.81 -9.13 3.31
C THR A 90 11.48 -9.14 1.95
N LEU A 91 12.77 -9.35 1.93
CA LEU A 91 13.57 -9.41 0.71
C LEU A 91 14.53 -10.59 0.83
N VAL A 92 14.43 -11.51 -0.11
CA VAL A 92 15.23 -12.74 -0.15
C VAL A 92 15.97 -12.77 -1.47
N ALA A 93 17.30 -12.81 -1.40
CA ALA A 93 18.15 -12.93 -2.57
C ALA A 93 18.62 -14.39 -2.75
N THR A 94 18.78 -14.81 -4.00
CA THR A 94 19.45 -16.03 -4.43
C THR A 94 20.60 -15.67 -5.38
N ALA A 95 21.37 -16.64 -5.81
CA ALA A 95 22.48 -16.39 -6.74
C ALA A 95 22.00 -15.78 -8.08
N THR A 96 20.81 -16.14 -8.54
CA THR A 96 20.29 -15.78 -9.87
C THR A 96 18.90 -15.16 -9.84
N GLY A 97 18.48 -14.64 -8.69
CA GLY A 97 17.17 -14.01 -8.56
C GLY A 97 16.90 -13.46 -7.16
N TRP A 98 15.75 -12.86 -6.99
CA TRP A 98 15.30 -12.32 -5.71
C TRP A 98 13.77 -12.33 -5.62
N SER A 99 13.25 -12.30 -4.42
CA SER A 99 11.82 -12.14 -4.17
C SER A 99 11.56 -11.19 -3.01
N ALA A 100 10.49 -10.44 -3.11
CA ALA A 100 10.10 -9.46 -2.10
C ALA A 100 8.61 -9.49 -1.80
N ARG A 101 8.27 -9.20 -0.56
CA ARG A 101 6.90 -9.04 -0.08
C ARG A 101 6.83 -7.86 0.86
N ILE A 102 5.73 -7.12 0.80
CA ILE A 102 5.41 -5.99 1.68
C ILE A 102 3.95 -6.11 2.13
N ASN A 103 3.68 -5.76 3.36
CA ASN A 103 2.31 -5.64 3.84
C ASN A 103 1.80 -4.22 3.60
N ILE A 104 0.58 -4.12 3.07
CA ILE A 104 -0.09 -2.85 2.83
C ILE A 104 -1.25 -2.66 3.82
N PRO A 105 -1.72 -1.42 4.04
CA PRO A 105 -2.91 -1.16 4.84
C PRO A 105 -4.11 -2.02 4.37
N ALA A 106 -4.98 -2.39 5.31
CA ALA A 106 -6.12 -3.30 5.11
C ALA A 106 -5.79 -4.80 5.10
N GLY A 107 -4.63 -5.20 5.64
CA GLY A 107 -4.30 -6.62 5.88
C GLY A 107 -3.95 -7.40 4.63
N GLN A 108 -3.65 -6.72 3.53
CA GLN A 108 -3.22 -7.34 2.27
C GLN A 108 -1.69 -7.31 2.15
N SER A 109 -1.16 -8.11 1.24
CA SER A 109 0.25 -8.13 0.89
C SER A 109 0.44 -7.88 -0.60
N CYS A 110 1.52 -7.23 -0.97
CA CYS A 110 1.98 -7.14 -2.34
C CYS A 110 3.38 -7.75 -2.45
N GLY A 111 3.69 -8.36 -3.57
CA GLY A 111 4.99 -8.97 -3.78
C GLY A 111 5.37 -9.06 -5.24
N ILE A 112 6.63 -9.40 -5.45
CA ILE A 112 7.26 -9.61 -6.75
C ILE A 112 8.37 -10.63 -6.57
N TYR A 113 8.69 -11.37 -7.61
CA TYR A 113 9.89 -12.19 -7.67
C TYR A 113 10.55 -12.11 -9.04
N HIS A 114 11.84 -12.38 -9.10
CA HIS A 114 12.63 -12.35 -10.33
C HIS A 114 13.60 -13.53 -10.39
N GLY A 115 13.85 -14.05 -11.59
CA GLY A 115 14.81 -15.12 -11.83
C GLY A 115 14.42 -16.43 -11.18
N SER A 116 15.38 -17.09 -10.53
CA SER A 116 15.22 -18.41 -9.89
C SER A 116 14.65 -18.34 -8.47
N ALA A 117 14.34 -17.15 -7.96
CA ALA A 117 13.78 -17.02 -6.61
C ALA A 117 12.36 -17.59 -6.54
N ALA A 118 12.04 -18.22 -5.41
CA ALA A 118 10.67 -18.66 -5.15
C ALA A 118 9.74 -17.48 -4.97
N ALA A 119 8.52 -17.60 -5.49
CA ALA A 119 7.47 -16.59 -5.26
C ALA A 119 7.20 -16.42 -3.76
N PRO A 120 6.93 -15.20 -3.28
CA PRO A 120 6.55 -14.95 -1.89
C PRO A 120 5.35 -15.78 -1.44
N ALA A 121 5.33 -16.21 -0.19
CA ALA A 121 4.23 -17.00 0.37
C ALA A 121 2.88 -16.26 0.22
N GLY A 122 1.88 -16.99 -0.29
CA GLY A 122 0.54 -16.46 -0.55
C GLY A 122 0.36 -15.77 -1.91
N MET A 123 1.42 -15.57 -2.67
CA MET A 123 1.33 -15.02 -4.03
C MET A 123 0.64 -16.03 -4.96
N PRO A 124 -0.26 -15.60 -5.87
CA PRO A 124 -0.88 -16.51 -6.83
C PRO A 124 0.16 -17.23 -7.68
N ALA A 125 0.06 -18.56 -7.77
CA ALA A 125 1.02 -19.41 -8.48
C ALA A 125 1.13 -19.11 -9.98
N THR A 126 0.11 -18.46 -10.55
CA THR A 126 0.06 -18.07 -11.97
C THR A 126 0.75 -16.74 -12.26
N THR A 127 1.29 -16.07 -11.23
CA THR A 127 1.94 -14.75 -11.43
C THR A 127 3.26 -14.94 -12.16
N PRO A 128 3.48 -14.25 -13.29
CA PRO A 128 4.77 -14.31 -13.98
C PRO A 128 5.89 -13.63 -13.19
N SER A 129 7.13 -14.09 -13.42
CA SER A 129 8.33 -13.42 -12.88
C SER A 129 8.39 -11.96 -13.33
N GLY A 130 8.78 -11.06 -12.44
CA GLY A 130 8.88 -9.61 -12.71
C GLY A 130 7.56 -8.84 -12.65
N VAL A 131 6.44 -9.50 -12.40
CA VAL A 131 5.13 -8.84 -12.30
C VAL A 131 4.71 -8.67 -10.84
N PRO A 132 4.58 -7.43 -10.34
CA PRO A 132 4.10 -7.20 -8.98
C PRO A 132 2.59 -7.45 -8.88
N VAL A 133 2.17 -8.13 -7.83
CA VAL A 133 0.76 -8.42 -7.55
C VAL A 133 0.44 -8.23 -6.07
N CYS A 134 -0.81 -7.91 -5.75
CA CYS A 134 -1.32 -7.85 -4.37
C CYS A 134 -2.46 -8.86 -4.17
N TRP A 135 -2.46 -9.54 -3.01
CA TRP A 135 -3.43 -10.58 -2.62
C TRP A 135 -3.89 -10.41 -1.17
#